data_50f268225f954527a0944c04b2172d05
#
_entry.id   50f268225f954527a0944c04b2172d05
#
_cell.length_a   1.000
_cell.length_b   1.000
_cell.length_c   1.000
_cell.angle_alpha   90.00
_cell.angle_beta   90.00
_cell.angle_gamma   90.00
#
_symmetry.space_group_name_H-M   'P 1'
#
loop_
_entity.id
_entity.type
_entity.pdbx_description
1 polymer ?
#
loop_
_entity_poly.entity_id
_entity_poly.type
_entity_poly.pdbx_seq_one_letter_code
_entity_poly.pdbx_strand_id
1 'polypeptide(L)'
;QRIADKILADAPAVASIDVTVHKPHAPIVVAFADVSVSISRVRATDNGRTAEKHAIHNAVVALGGNVGEVESTLRAAVREIDALLGTQVTGISPLYRTAAWGMADGTPDFLNAVVELGTTMGSHELLAALQNIEANHGRIRENHWDSRPLDLDIIDFDGITSADPDLALPHPRAWQRAFVLAPWAALNPNAKLAGAHEG
;
A
#
# COMPACT_ATOMS: atom_id res chain seq x y z
N GLN A 1 20.09 11.36 9.49
CA GLN A 1 20.07 11.38 10.96
C GLN A 1 20.69 12.67 11.50
N ARG A 2 21.97 12.98 11.26
CA ARG A 2 22.66 14.19 11.75
C ARG A 2 22.00 15.52 11.34
N ILE A 3 21.38 15.60 10.15
CA ILE A 3 20.71 16.82 9.66
C ILE A 3 19.45 17.09 10.49
N ALA A 4 18.60 16.10 10.70
CA ALA A 4 17.38 16.22 11.50
C ALA A 4 17.69 16.59 12.95
N ASP A 5 18.67 15.92 13.56
CA ASP A 5 19.10 16.18 14.92
C ASP A 5 19.64 17.61 15.10
N LYS A 6 20.42 18.09 14.11
CA LYS A 6 20.95 19.46 14.11
C LYS A 6 19.85 20.52 13.99
N ILE A 7 18.90 20.34 13.08
CA ILE A 7 17.77 21.29 12.91
C ILE A 7 16.91 21.35 14.19
N LEU A 8 16.62 20.21 14.80
CA LEU A 8 15.89 20.19 16.08
C LEU A 8 16.67 20.88 17.20
N ALA A 9 18.00 20.80 17.20
CA ALA A 9 18.83 21.49 18.19
C ALA A 9 18.84 23.01 17.96
N ASP A 10 18.98 23.45 16.72
CA ASP A 10 19.14 24.87 16.38
C ASP A 10 17.82 25.65 16.30
N ALA A 11 16.67 24.98 16.18
CA ALA A 11 15.34 25.58 16.02
C ALA A 11 14.37 25.10 17.12
N PRO A 12 14.36 25.74 18.31
CA PRO A 12 13.54 25.33 19.46
C PRO A 12 12.03 25.29 19.21
N ALA A 13 11.53 26.08 18.26
CA ALA A 13 10.11 26.14 17.91
C ALA A 13 9.66 24.96 17.02
N VAL A 14 10.59 24.19 16.47
CA VAL A 14 10.26 23.00 15.63
C VAL A 14 10.00 21.81 16.54
N ALA A 15 8.79 21.29 16.51
CA ALA A 15 8.37 20.12 17.29
C ALA A 15 8.74 18.79 16.61
N SER A 16 8.67 18.74 15.29
CA SER A 16 9.03 17.55 14.49
C SER A 16 9.67 17.95 13.17
N ILE A 17 10.41 17.04 12.58
CA ILE A 17 11.05 17.23 11.28
C ILE A 17 11.09 15.91 10.50
N ASP A 18 10.74 16.00 9.22
CA ASP A 18 10.92 14.93 8.24
C ASP A 18 12.00 15.34 7.26
N VAL A 19 12.99 14.49 7.08
CA VAL A 19 14.10 14.70 6.15
C VAL A 19 14.10 13.59 5.13
N THR A 20 13.84 13.91 3.87
CA THR A 20 13.97 13.00 2.74
C THR A 20 15.21 13.34 1.93
N VAL A 21 16.06 12.36 1.71
CA VAL A 21 17.26 12.48 0.88
C VAL A 21 17.03 11.67 -0.38
N HIS A 22 17.02 12.36 -1.53
CA HIS A 22 16.94 11.77 -2.85
C HIS A 22 18.34 11.56 -3.44
N LYS A 23 18.54 10.40 -4.08
CA LYS A 23 19.77 10.06 -4.78
C LYS A 23 19.47 9.61 -6.22
N PRO A 24 19.13 10.53 -7.13
CA PRO A 24 18.65 10.20 -8.49
C PRO A 24 19.70 9.49 -9.36
N HIS A 25 20.98 9.52 -8.96
CA HIS A 25 22.09 8.88 -9.68
C HIS A 25 22.82 7.84 -8.83
N ALA A 26 22.10 7.07 -8.01
CA ALA A 26 22.70 5.96 -7.27
C ALA A 26 23.29 4.94 -8.27
N PRO A 27 24.50 4.40 -8.03
CA PRO A 27 25.13 3.42 -8.94
C PRO A 27 24.48 2.04 -8.75
N ILE A 28 23.27 1.88 -9.26
CA ILE A 28 22.50 0.63 -9.23
C ILE A 28 22.30 0.18 -10.67
N VAL A 29 22.49 -1.11 -10.94
CA VAL A 29 22.49 -1.70 -12.30
C VAL A 29 21.08 -1.77 -12.92
N VAL A 30 20.02 -1.52 -12.14
CA VAL A 30 18.62 -1.56 -12.58
C VAL A 30 18.12 -0.15 -12.86
N ALA A 31 17.35 0.03 -13.94
CA ALA A 31 16.74 1.31 -14.27
C ALA A 31 15.70 1.70 -13.19
N PHE A 32 15.95 2.80 -12.49
CA PHE A 32 15.06 3.40 -11.50
C PHE A 32 15.01 4.92 -11.71
N ALA A 33 13.90 5.53 -11.30
CA ALA A 33 13.74 6.98 -11.43
C ALA A 33 14.39 7.75 -10.28
N ASP A 34 14.34 7.21 -9.06
CA ASP A 34 14.92 7.82 -7.86
C ASP A 34 15.10 6.78 -6.74
N VAL A 35 16.03 7.06 -5.85
CA VAL A 35 16.20 6.35 -4.57
C VAL A 35 16.19 7.39 -3.46
N SER A 36 15.25 7.25 -2.51
CA SER A 36 15.16 8.18 -1.40
C SER A 36 15.22 7.46 -0.05
N VAL A 37 15.70 8.17 0.97
CA VAL A 37 15.67 7.76 2.37
C VAL A 37 15.01 8.86 3.17
N SER A 38 13.90 8.55 3.83
CA SER A 38 13.19 9.46 4.73
C SER A 38 13.46 9.14 6.19
N ILE A 39 13.66 10.16 7.00
CA ILE A 39 13.90 10.05 8.44
C ILE A 39 13.01 11.08 9.14
N SER A 40 12.11 10.60 10.01
CA SER A 40 11.32 11.45 10.92
C SER A 40 11.98 11.55 12.28
N ARG A 41 11.95 12.75 12.87
CA ARG A 41 12.38 13.02 14.23
C ARG A 41 11.40 13.96 14.92
N VAL A 42 11.10 13.66 16.18
CA VAL A 42 10.28 14.50 17.07
C VAL A 42 11.14 14.96 18.23
N ARG A 43 10.98 16.22 18.63
CA ARG A 43 11.63 16.75 19.84
C ARG A 43 11.08 16.05 21.08
N ALA A 44 11.95 15.51 21.91
CA ALA A 44 11.56 15.05 23.24
C ALA A 44 11.16 16.30 24.06
N THR A 45 9.87 16.47 24.32
CA THR A 45 9.37 17.46 25.29
C THR A 45 9.33 16.79 26.66
N ASP A 46 9.83 17.49 27.67
CA ASP A 46 9.98 17.02 29.07
C ASP A 46 8.62 16.94 29.82
N ASN A 47 7.53 16.87 29.12
CA ASN A 47 6.18 16.70 29.64
C ASN A 47 5.68 15.29 29.39
N GLY A 48 6.17 14.28 30.12
CA GLY A 48 5.51 13.00 30.43
C GLY A 48 4.58 12.32 29.38
N ARG A 49 4.47 12.89 28.18
CA ARG A 49 3.91 12.25 26.99
C ARG A 49 5.06 11.50 26.32
N THR A 50 5.19 10.24 26.64
CA THR A 50 5.83 9.28 25.75
C THR A 50 5.34 9.60 24.34
N ALA A 51 6.25 10.00 23.43
CA ALA A 51 5.97 9.91 22.00
C ALA A 51 5.51 8.45 21.79
N GLU A 52 4.22 8.27 21.55
CA GLU A 52 3.73 6.97 21.12
C GLU A 52 4.54 6.64 19.88
N LYS A 53 5.42 5.67 20.04
CA LYS A 53 6.14 5.07 18.93
C LYS A 53 5.02 4.41 18.13
N HIS A 54 4.46 5.13 17.13
CA HIS A 54 3.43 4.57 16.29
C HIS A 54 3.99 3.25 15.78
N ALA A 55 3.35 2.16 16.15
CA ALA A 55 3.71 0.85 15.69
C ALA A 55 3.65 0.88 14.15
N ILE A 56 4.67 0.35 13.49
CA ILE A 56 4.61 0.15 12.05
C ILE A 56 3.86 -1.15 11.83
N HIS A 57 2.74 -1.05 11.14
CA HIS A 57 1.92 -2.15 10.70
C HIS A 57 2.37 -2.61 9.32
N ASN A 58 2.34 -3.91 9.07
CA ASN A 58 2.58 -4.47 7.75
C ASN A 58 1.23 -4.74 7.08
N ALA A 59 1.07 -4.27 5.85
CA ALA A 59 -0.14 -4.55 5.11
C ALA A 59 0.18 -5.05 3.69
N VAL A 60 -0.74 -5.84 3.16
CA VAL A 60 -0.73 -6.34 1.80
C VAL A 60 -1.95 -5.79 1.08
N VAL A 61 -1.73 -5.09 -0.02
CA VAL A 61 -2.80 -4.49 -0.82
C VAL A 61 -2.77 -5.05 -2.23
N ALA A 62 -3.91 -5.58 -2.68
CA ALA A 62 -4.10 -5.94 -4.08
C ALA A 62 -4.58 -4.74 -4.88
N LEU A 63 -4.05 -4.59 -6.07
CA LEU A 63 -4.43 -3.57 -7.04
C LEU A 63 -4.96 -4.24 -8.30
N GLY A 64 -6.07 -3.73 -8.85
CA GLY A 64 -6.63 -4.24 -10.08
C GLY A 64 -7.36 -3.17 -10.89
N GLY A 65 -7.51 -3.41 -12.20
CA GLY A 65 -8.30 -2.56 -13.08
C GLY A 65 -8.43 -3.17 -14.47
N ASN A 66 -9.42 -2.71 -15.25
CA ASN A 66 -9.66 -3.18 -16.61
C ASN A 66 -10.20 -2.10 -17.57
N VAL A 67 -10.23 -0.84 -17.13
CA VAL A 67 -10.73 0.30 -17.91
C VAL A 67 -9.66 1.36 -18.07
N GLY A 68 -9.50 1.88 -19.26
CA GLY A 68 -8.56 2.95 -19.58
C GLY A 68 -7.11 2.48 -19.63
N GLU A 69 -6.20 3.38 -19.33
CA GLU A 69 -4.75 3.12 -19.29
C GLU A 69 -4.34 2.43 -17.98
N VAL A 70 -4.80 1.18 -17.80
CA VAL A 70 -4.73 0.46 -16.51
C VAL A 70 -3.32 0.42 -15.95
N GLU A 71 -2.29 0.09 -16.75
CA GLU A 71 -0.92 0.00 -16.25
C GLU A 71 -0.44 1.34 -15.68
N SER A 72 -0.71 2.45 -16.36
CA SER A 72 -0.32 3.78 -15.87
C SER A 72 -1.09 4.16 -14.61
N THR A 73 -2.37 3.77 -14.52
CA THR A 73 -3.23 3.96 -13.34
C THR A 73 -2.70 3.19 -12.13
N LEU A 74 -2.37 1.90 -12.29
CA LEU A 74 -1.80 1.10 -11.21
C LEU A 74 -0.45 1.66 -10.73
N ARG A 75 0.42 2.09 -11.67
CA ARG A 75 1.69 2.74 -11.33
C ARG A 75 1.51 4.07 -10.60
N ALA A 76 0.47 4.85 -10.94
CA ALA A 76 0.13 6.08 -10.23
C ALA A 76 -0.38 5.77 -8.82
N ALA A 77 -1.30 4.81 -8.69
CA ALA A 77 -1.83 4.38 -7.39
C ALA A 77 -0.73 3.92 -6.42
N VAL A 78 0.26 3.14 -6.89
CA VAL A 78 1.40 2.73 -6.07
C VAL A 78 2.19 3.94 -5.55
N ARG A 79 2.44 4.96 -6.41
CA ARG A 79 3.12 6.19 -5.98
C ARG A 79 2.29 7.00 -4.98
N GLU A 80 0.97 7.03 -5.14
CA GLU A 80 0.07 7.71 -4.21
C GLU A 80 0.02 6.99 -2.85
N ILE A 81 0.01 5.65 -2.85
CA ILE A 81 0.11 4.84 -1.61
C ILE A 81 1.45 5.12 -0.91
N ASP A 82 2.57 5.14 -1.63
CA ASP A 82 3.90 5.42 -1.06
C ASP A 82 4.04 6.86 -0.54
N ALA A 83 3.23 7.79 -1.08
CA ALA A 83 3.19 9.18 -0.64
C ALA A 83 2.28 9.43 0.58
N LEU A 84 1.49 8.44 1.02
CA LEU A 84 0.67 8.57 2.23
C LEU A 84 1.56 8.77 3.47
N LEU A 85 1.19 9.73 4.31
CA LEU A 85 1.96 10.05 5.51
C LEU A 85 2.12 8.81 6.41
N GLY A 86 3.36 8.51 6.79
CA GLY A 86 3.68 7.37 7.63
C GLY A 86 3.56 6.01 6.93
N THR A 87 3.46 5.99 5.61
CA THR A 87 3.40 4.78 4.80
C THR A 87 4.63 4.67 3.88
N GLN A 88 5.07 3.45 3.65
CA GLN A 88 6.14 3.13 2.71
C GLN A 88 5.81 1.83 1.99
N VAL A 89 5.82 1.82 0.67
CA VAL A 89 5.76 0.60 -0.14
C VAL A 89 7.09 -0.13 -0.03
N THR A 90 7.06 -1.35 0.48
CA THR A 90 8.26 -2.18 0.72
C THR A 90 8.50 -3.21 -0.37
N GLY A 91 7.47 -3.53 -1.15
CA GLY A 91 7.58 -4.45 -2.27
C GLY A 91 6.43 -4.31 -3.25
N ILE A 92 6.71 -4.62 -4.53
CA ILE A 92 5.73 -4.54 -5.62
C ILE A 92 5.88 -5.80 -6.47
N SER A 93 4.79 -6.52 -6.71
CA SER A 93 4.79 -7.70 -7.60
C SER A 93 4.89 -7.28 -9.08
N PRO A 94 5.25 -8.23 -9.98
CA PRO A 94 4.97 -8.07 -11.40
C PRO A 94 3.47 -7.85 -11.67
N LEU A 95 3.15 -7.30 -12.86
CA LEU A 95 1.77 -7.21 -13.35
C LEU A 95 1.30 -8.56 -13.90
N TYR A 96 0.08 -8.94 -13.54
CA TYR A 96 -0.59 -10.14 -14.02
C TYR A 96 -1.83 -9.78 -14.82
N ARG A 97 -1.93 -10.30 -16.03
CA ARG A 97 -3.15 -10.18 -16.85
C ARG A 97 -4.07 -11.36 -16.56
N THR A 98 -5.33 -11.10 -16.30
CA THR A 98 -6.35 -12.13 -16.04
C THR A 98 -7.62 -11.81 -16.80
N ALA A 99 -8.28 -12.86 -17.33
CA ALA A 99 -9.57 -12.71 -17.98
C ALA A 99 -10.62 -12.13 -17.00
N ALA A 100 -11.57 -11.38 -17.55
CA ALA A 100 -12.72 -10.84 -16.83
C ALA A 100 -13.75 -11.96 -16.54
N TRP A 101 -13.37 -12.91 -15.70
CA TRP A 101 -14.16 -14.10 -15.44
C TRP A 101 -15.49 -13.77 -14.74
N GLY A 102 -16.61 -14.32 -15.27
CA GLY A 102 -17.95 -14.08 -14.74
C GLY A 102 -18.58 -12.74 -15.13
N MET A 103 -17.94 -11.98 -16.01
CA MET A 103 -18.46 -10.72 -16.57
C MET A 103 -19.02 -10.94 -18.00
N ALA A 104 -19.63 -9.92 -18.59
CA ALA A 104 -20.19 -9.98 -19.93
C ALA A 104 -19.13 -10.27 -20.99
N ASP A 105 -19.52 -10.94 -22.08
CA ASP A 105 -18.63 -11.19 -23.22
C ASP A 105 -18.07 -9.88 -23.78
N GLY A 106 -16.77 -9.87 -24.07
CA GLY A 106 -16.07 -8.69 -24.57
C GLY A 106 -15.58 -7.72 -23.48
N THR A 107 -15.79 -8.02 -22.19
CA THR A 107 -15.20 -7.24 -21.10
C THR A 107 -13.67 -7.34 -21.18
N PRO A 108 -12.92 -6.21 -21.12
CA PRO A 108 -11.46 -6.23 -21.16
C PRO A 108 -10.86 -7.02 -20.01
N ASP A 109 -9.70 -7.65 -20.27
CA ASP A 109 -8.90 -8.32 -19.24
C ASP A 109 -8.49 -7.35 -18.15
N PHE A 110 -8.40 -7.86 -16.92
CA PHE A 110 -7.81 -7.13 -15.79
C PHE A 110 -6.29 -7.19 -15.81
N LEU A 111 -5.66 -6.09 -15.39
CA LEU A 111 -4.30 -6.10 -14.88
C LEU A 111 -4.35 -6.06 -13.36
N ASN A 112 -3.56 -6.94 -12.73
CA ASN A 112 -3.52 -7.07 -11.27
C ASN A 112 -2.07 -7.04 -10.79
N ALA A 113 -1.88 -6.50 -9.59
CA ALA A 113 -0.62 -6.52 -8.86
C ALA A 113 -0.90 -6.60 -7.35
N VAL A 114 0.14 -6.90 -6.58
CA VAL A 114 0.11 -6.83 -5.12
C VAL A 114 1.28 -5.96 -4.66
N VAL A 115 1.05 -5.15 -3.65
CA VAL A 115 2.09 -4.42 -2.93
C VAL A 115 2.11 -4.84 -1.46
N GLU A 116 3.32 -4.92 -0.90
CA GLU A 116 3.55 -4.96 0.53
C GLU A 116 3.96 -3.56 0.99
N LEU A 117 3.47 -3.13 2.14
CA LEU A 117 3.76 -1.81 2.69
C LEU A 117 3.87 -1.85 4.22
N GLY A 118 4.66 -0.94 4.75
CA GLY A 118 4.68 -0.59 6.17
C GLY A 118 3.96 0.74 6.38
N THR A 119 3.08 0.82 7.39
CA THR A 119 2.32 2.04 7.67
C THR A 119 2.15 2.28 9.16
N THR A 120 2.05 3.54 9.57
CA THR A 120 1.65 3.93 10.94
C THR A 120 0.14 4.10 11.07
N MET A 121 -0.61 3.97 9.97
CA MET A 121 -2.07 4.02 9.96
C MET A 121 -2.65 2.73 10.54
N GLY A 122 -3.78 2.84 11.26
CA GLY A 122 -4.61 1.69 11.56
C GLY A 122 -5.29 1.15 10.30
N SER A 123 -5.81 -0.08 10.36
CA SER A 123 -6.39 -0.76 9.19
C SER A 123 -7.56 0.02 8.55
N HIS A 124 -8.43 0.64 9.33
CA HIS A 124 -9.54 1.47 8.82
C HIS A 124 -9.07 2.82 8.24
N GLU A 125 -8.01 3.41 8.81
CA GLU A 125 -7.41 4.63 8.24
C GLU A 125 -6.78 4.34 6.89
N LEU A 126 -6.07 3.22 6.77
CA LEU A 126 -5.52 2.76 5.50
C LEU A 126 -6.64 2.50 4.49
N LEU A 127 -7.73 1.81 4.89
CA LEU A 127 -8.89 1.56 4.03
C LEU A 127 -9.46 2.87 3.48
N ALA A 128 -9.68 3.87 4.35
CA ALA A 128 -10.19 5.17 3.94
C ALA A 128 -9.25 5.89 2.97
N ALA A 129 -7.94 5.83 3.20
CA ALA A 129 -6.94 6.41 2.32
C ALA A 129 -6.93 5.74 0.93
N LEU A 130 -7.00 4.40 0.88
CA LEU A 130 -7.09 3.65 -0.37
C LEU A 130 -8.37 3.97 -1.14
N GLN A 131 -9.52 4.07 -0.47
CA GLN A 131 -10.79 4.46 -1.08
C GLN A 131 -10.74 5.89 -1.67
N ASN A 132 -10.04 6.81 -1.04
CA ASN A 132 -9.82 8.15 -1.58
C ASN A 132 -8.96 8.11 -2.85
N ILE A 133 -7.92 7.27 -2.89
CA ILE A 133 -7.12 7.07 -4.10
C ILE A 133 -8.00 6.51 -5.23
N GLU A 134 -8.81 5.48 -4.97
CA GLU A 134 -9.76 4.94 -5.96
C GLU A 134 -10.71 6.01 -6.50
N ALA A 135 -11.29 6.85 -5.63
CA ALA A 135 -12.21 7.90 -6.01
C ALA A 135 -11.52 8.95 -6.92
N ASN A 136 -10.27 9.31 -6.64
CA ASN A 136 -9.47 10.23 -7.46
C ASN A 136 -9.18 9.66 -8.86
N HIS A 137 -9.13 8.33 -8.99
CA HIS A 137 -8.98 7.62 -10.28
C HIS A 137 -10.33 7.32 -10.97
N GLY A 138 -11.43 7.94 -10.52
CA GLY A 138 -12.72 7.88 -11.20
C GLY A 138 -13.54 6.62 -10.89
N ARG A 139 -13.25 5.93 -9.78
CA ARG A 139 -14.09 4.82 -9.32
C ARG A 139 -15.44 5.35 -8.86
N ILE A 140 -16.52 4.96 -9.55
CA ILE A 140 -17.91 5.19 -9.13
C ILE A 140 -18.46 3.84 -8.63
N ARG A 141 -18.96 3.80 -7.40
CA ARG A 141 -19.51 2.56 -6.78
C ARG A 141 -21.01 2.46 -7.07
N GLU A 142 -21.40 2.12 -8.29
CA GLU A 142 -22.81 1.93 -8.66
C GLU A 142 -23.22 0.46 -8.57
N ASN A 143 -22.36 -0.50 -8.97
CA ASN A 143 -22.65 -1.94 -8.93
C ASN A 143 -21.43 -2.79 -8.52
N HIS A 144 -21.69 -3.98 -7.97
CA HIS A 144 -20.66 -4.86 -7.36
C HIS A 144 -19.70 -5.53 -8.36
N TRP A 145 -20.00 -5.54 -9.68
CA TRP A 145 -19.26 -6.29 -10.72
C TRP A 145 -18.99 -5.45 -11.95
N ASP A 146 -18.84 -4.13 -11.79
CA ASP A 146 -18.56 -3.26 -12.91
C ASP A 146 -17.07 -3.20 -13.27
N SER A 147 -16.81 -2.97 -14.55
CA SER A 147 -15.49 -2.59 -15.06
C SER A 147 -15.04 -1.31 -14.38
N ARG A 148 -13.78 -1.26 -13.95
CA ARG A 148 -13.27 -0.15 -13.13
C ARG A 148 -11.83 0.22 -13.48
N PRO A 149 -11.52 1.53 -13.41
CA PRO A 149 -10.14 1.98 -13.66
C PRO A 149 -9.16 1.52 -12.57
N LEU A 150 -9.62 1.46 -11.30
CA LEU A 150 -8.80 1.08 -10.14
C LEU A 150 -9.63 0.41 -9.06
N ASP A 151 -9.10 -0.66 -8.48
CA ASP A 151 -9.58 -1.38 -7.30
C ASP A 151 -8.43 -1.62 -6.34
N LEU A 152 -8.59 -1.26 -5.06
CA LEU A 152 -7.58 -1.41 -4.01
C LEU A 152 -8.19 -2.16 -2.82
N ASP A 153 -7.81 -3.43 -2.65
CA ASP A 153 -8.29 -4.28 -1.56
C ASP A 153 -7.17 -4.53 -0.54
N ILE A 154 -7.41 -4.31 0.75
CA ILE A 154 -6.52 -4.78 1.82
C ILE A 154 -6.68 -6.29 1.95
N ILE A 155 -5.63 -7.03 1.64
CA ILE A 155 -5.61 -8.49 1.68
C ILE A 155 -5.27 -9.02 3.07
N ASP A 156 -4.25 -8.44 3.66
CA ASP A 156 -3.75 -8.77 5.00
C ASP A 156 -3.29 -7.50 5.72
N PHE A 157 -3.39 -7.51 7.04
CA PHE A 157 -2.90 -6.43 7.89
C PHE A 157 -2.36 -7.04 9.18
N ASP A 158 -1.04 -7.03 9.37
CA ASP A 158 -0.32 -7.63 10.50
C ASP A 158 -0.66 -9.12 10.77
N GLY A 159 -1.21 -9.84 9.81
CA GLY A 159 -1.69 -11.21 10.01
C GLY A 159 -2.87 -11.33 10.98
N ILE A 160 -3.59 -10.23 11.28
CA ILE A 160 -4.74 -10.26 12.18
C ILE A 160 -5.97 -10.87 11.50
N THR A 161 -6.87 -11.41 12.31
CA THR A 161 -8.20 -11.85 11.88
C THR A 161 -9.24 -10.87 12.40
N SER A 162 -10.09 -10.34 11.52
CA SER A 162 -11.18 -9.43 11.84
C SER A 162 -12.47 -9.86 11.13
N ALA A 163 -13.58 -9.90 11.85
CA ALA A 163 -14.90 -10.11 11.30
C ALA A 163 -15.70 -8.80 11.16
N ASP A 164 -15.00 -7.66 11.19
CA ASP A 164 -15.62 -6.35 11.00
C ASP A 164 -16.32 -6.28 9.64
N PRO A 165 -17.62 -5.89 9.58
CA PRO A 165 -18.38 -5.84 8.34
C PRO A 165 -17.82 -4.87 7.31
N ASP A 166 -17.12 -3.80 7.76
CA ASP A 166 -16.52 -2.80 6.89
C ASP A 166 -15.11 -3.22 6.43
N LEU A 167 -14.41 -4.04 7.24
CA LEU A 167 -13.06 -4.51 6.94
C LEU A 167 -12.80 -5.90 7.55
N ALA A 168 -13.30 -6.93 6.87
CA ALA A 168 -12.96 -8.31 7.24
C ALA A 168 -11.53 -8.63 6.81
N LEU A 169 -10.72 -9.14 7.75
CA LEU A 169 -9.32 -9.50 7.54
C LEU A 169 -9.02 -10.94 7.99
N PRO A 170 -8.19 -11.69 7.28
CA PRO A 170 -7.75 -11.36 5.92
C PRO A 170 -8.94 -11.22 4.97
N HIS A 171 -8.74 -10.59 3.81
CA HIS A 171 -9.82 -10.40 2.85
C HIS A 171 -10.56 -11.72 2.57
N PRO A 172 -11.89 -11.78 2.75
CA PRO A 172 -12.64 -13.05 2.84
C PRO A 172 -12.52 -13.98 1.62
N ARG A 173 -12.20 -13.41 0.45
CA ARG A 173 -12.07 -14.17 -0.81
C ARG A 173 -10.62 -14.26 -1.31
N ALA A 174 -9.63 -13.78 -0.55
CA ALA A 174 -8.24 -13.76 -1.01
C ALA A 174 -7.74 -15.15 -1.37
N TRP A 175 -8.04 -16.14 -0.56
CA TRP A 175 -7.62 -17.53 -0.74
C TRP A 175 -8.17 -18.22 -2.00
N GLN A 176 -9.24 -17.69 -2.59
CA GLN A 176 -9.86 -18.19 -3.84
C GLN A 176 -9.36 -17.42 -5.08
N ARG A 177 -8.61 -16.31 -4.90
CA ARG A 177 -8.27 -15.37 -5.97
C ARG A 177 -6.84 -15.58 -6.44
N ALA A 178 -6.66 -16.39 -7.48
CA ALA A 178 -5.33 -16.61 -8.07
C ALA A 178 -4.68 -15.29 -8.51
N PHE A 179 -5.44 -14.30 -8.94
CA PHE A 179 -4.96 -12.97 -9.33
C PHE A 179 -4.47 -12.10 -8.15
N VAL A 180 -4.68 -12.57 -6.90
CA VAL A 180 -4.10 -12.02 -5.67
C VAL A 180 -2.92 -12.88 -5.24
N LEU A 181 -3.13 -14.21 -5.13
CA LEU A 181 -2.16 -15.13 -4.57
C LEU A 181 -0.92 -15.30 -5.45
N ALA A 182 -1.06 -15.37 -6.77
CA ALA A 182 0.07 -15.54 -7.67
C ALA A 182 1.00 -14.30 -7.69
N PRO A 183 0.51 -13.05 -7.82
CA PRO A 183 1.34 -11.86 -7.66
C PRO A 183 2.02 -11.80 -6.29
N TRP A 184 1.28 -12.08 -5.20
CA TRP A 184 1.85 -12.02 -3.86
C TRP A 184 2.93 -13.09 -3.64
N ALA A 185 2.71 -14.33 -4.07
CA ALA A 185 3.72 -15.38 -3.99
C ALA A 185 4.98 -15.06 -4.84
N ALA A 186 4.83 -14.39 -5.97
CA ALA A 186 5.96 -13.93 -6.78
C ALA A 186 6.75 -12.81 -6.09
N LEU A 187 6.09 -11.94 -5.33
CA LEU A 187 6.72 -10.90 -4.53
C LEU A 187 7.38 -11.47 -3.28
N ASN A 188 6.67 -12.33 -2.58
CA ASN A 188 7.10 -12.93 -1.31
C ASN A 188 6.80 -14.43 -1.30
N PRO A 189 7.78 -15.30 -1.66
CA PRO A 189 7.58 -16.75 -1.69
C PRO A 189 7.23 -17.38 -0.33
N ASN A 190 7.46 -16.66 0.77
CA ASN A 190 7.14 -17.10 2.13
C ASN A 190 5.83 -16.48 2.65
N ALA A 191 5.08 -15.78 1.80
CA ALA A 191 3.81 -15.16 2.18
C ALA A 191 2.84 -16.20 2.74
N LYS A 192 2.16 -15.84 3.82
CA LYS A 192 1.11 -16.66 4.44
C LYS A 192 -0.11 -15.80 4.67
N LEU A 193 -1.26 -16.27 4.23
CA LEU A 193 -2.54 -15.65 4.54
C LEU A 193 -3.00 -16.13 5.92
N ALA A 194 -3.27 -15.22 6.84
CA ALA A 194 -3.77 -15.57 8.17
C ALA A 194 -5.07 -16.39 8.06
N GLY A 195 -5.25 -17.39 8.92
CA GLY A 195 -6.44 -18.24 8.93
C GLY A 195 -6.64 -19.15 7.71
N ALA A 196 -5.71 -19.17 6.76
CA ALA A 196 -5.69 -20.20 5.73
C ALA A 196 -5.38 -21.54 6.40
N HIS A 197 -6.34 -22.46 6.38
CA HIS A 197 -6.14 -23.80 6.92
C HIS A 197 -5.01 -24.50 6.14
N GLU A 198 -4.05 -25.04 6.88
CA GLU A 198 -3.18 -26.08 6.36
C GLU A 198 -4.07 -27.30 6.06
N GLY A 199 -4.44 -27.46 4.80
CA GLY A 199 -5.17 -28.58 4.27
C GLY A 199 -4.24 -29.56 3.57
#